data_da38d665eb1b79e35925d260c3587ef2
#
_entry.id   da38d665eb1b79e35925d260c3587ef2
#
_cell.length_a   1.000
_cell.length_b   1.000
_cell.length_c   1.000
_cell.angle_alpha   90.00
_cell.angle_beta   90.00
_cell.angle_gamma   90.00
#
_symmetry.space_group_name_H-M   'P 1'
#
loop_
_entity.id
_entity.type
_entity.pdbx_description
1 polymer ?
#
loop_
_entity_poly.entity_id
_entity_poly.type
_entity_poly.pdbx_seq_one_letter_code
_entity_poly.pdbx_strand_id
1 'polypeptide(L)'
;MVVAAVLAVGVVAARPGRGDRTPICEPDLMELGVVIPHHEIGSDPGAMRAFAQGAEELGAGHLLLYDHVLGAGRDRPGGFKGPYDSDTQFHEPLVTFGFLAACTTRAQLVTSILIAPQRQAALMAKQAAEVAILSENRLTLGLGIGWNKVEYDALGVDFARKGARLTEQVEFMKRLWTEDAFSFDGEFHQMELASIAPRPTAPIPLMFGGSAPGALDRCARLGDGWIPLGSPNEKSAACLEQIRAVRAEIGRGMDGFAVQAQAQFAGGDPDRWRGHAEKWAALGCTHLAIATHNAGDTDVDGHLARIAEYREAVTGVVQPVV
;
A
#
# COMPACT_ATOMS: atom_id res chain seq x y z
N MET A 1 -59.66 2.57 12.51
CA MET A 1 -59.14 1.76 11.38
C MET A 1 -57.72 2.24 11.10
N VAL A 2 -56.73 1.52 11.60
CA VAL A 2 -55.30 1.82 11.37
C VAL A 2 -54.81 0.70 10.44
N VAL A 3 -54.43 1.08 9.23
CA VAL A 3 -53.88 0.15 8.24
C VAL A 3 -52.39 -0.06 8.56
N ALA A 4 -52.06 -1.27 8.96
CA ALA A 4 -50.66 -1.69 9.15
C ALA A 4 -50.08 -2.06 7.78
N ALA A 5 -49.07 -1.28 7.33
CA ALA A 5 -48.24 -1.61 6.20
C ALA A 5 -47.14 -2.59 6.65
N VAL A 6 -47.22 -3.82 6.16
CA VAL A 6 -46.17 -4.84 6.34
C VAL A 6 -45.09 -4.55 5.33
N LEU A 7 -43.94 -4.06 5.82
CA LEU A 7 -42.69 -3.99 5.04
C LEU A 7 -42.11 -5.42 4.91
N ALA A 8 -42.11 -5.94 3.71
CA ALA A 8 -41.39 -7.17 3.38
C ALA A 8 -39.88 -6.89 3.40
N VAL A 9 -39.22 -7.38 4.41
CA VAL A 9 -37.74 -7.41 4.46
C VAL A 9 -37.29 -8.50 3.48
N GLY A 10 -36.80 -8.09 2.32
CA GLY A 10 -36.14 -8.98 1.39
C GLY A 10 -34.86 -9.56 2.04
N VAL A 11 -34.88 -10.87 2.21
CA VAL A 11 -33.70 -11.64 2.61
C VAL A 11 -32.67 -11.50 1.47
N VAL A 12 -31.62 -10.70 1.66
CA VAL A 12 -30.48 -10.71 0.77
C VAL A 12 -29.81 -12.07 0.96
N ALA A 13 -29.89 -12.92 -0.05
CA ALA A 13 -29.18 -14.18 -0.06
C ALA A 13 -27.68 -13.93 0.12
N ALA A 14 -27.11 -14.52 1.14
CA ALA A 14 -25.65 -14.54 1.35
C ALA A 14 -25.01 -15.12 0.08
N ARG A 15 -24.16 -14.34 -0.57
CA ARG A 15 -23.31 -14.84 -1.66
C ARG A 15 -22.43 -15.96 -1.09
N PRO A 16 -22.23 -17.05 -1.82
CA PRO A 16 -21.35 -18.13 -1.36
C PRO A 16 -19.97 -17.53 -1.10
N GLY A 17 -19.42 -17.82 0.08
CA GLY A 17 -18.08 -17.44 0.46
C GLY A 17 -17.11 -17.85 -0.65
N ARG A 18 -16.15 -16.99 -0.96
CA ARG A 18 -15.04 -17.32 -1.86
C ARG A 18 -14.39 -18.58 -1.32
N GLY A 19 -14.68 -19.72 -1.97
CA GLY A 19 -13.93 -20.94 -1.76
C GLY A 19 -12.45 -20.63 -1.97
N ASP A 20 -11.65 -21.35 -1.23
CA ASP A 20 -10.19 -21.43 -1.26
C ASP A 20 -9.66 -21.12 -2.67
N ARG A 21 -9.32 -19.86 -2.90
CA ARG A 21 -8.58 -19.48 -4.08
C ARG A 21 -7.13 -19.79 -3.79
N THR A 22 -6.75 -21.03 -4.01
CA THR A 22 -5.36 -21.30 -4.39
C THR A 22 -5.09 -20.42 -5.60
N PRO A 23 -4.15 -19.46 -5.53
CA PRO A 23 -3.78 -18.74 -6.73
C PRO A 23 -3.20 -19.78 -7.69
N ILE A 24 -3.90 -20.02 -8.81
CA ILE A 24 -3.28 -20.62 -10.00
C ILE A 24 -2.46 -19.47 -10.61
N CYS A 25 -1.46 -18.98 -9.89
CA CYS A 25 -0.35 -18.29 -10.48
C CYS A 25 0.51 -19.37 -11.13
N GLU A 26 0.72 -19.28 -12.42
CA GLU A 26 1.93 -19.88 -12.97
C GLU A 26 3.09 -19.35 -12.12
N PRO A 27 3.96 -20.20 -11.57
CA PRO A 27 4.83 -19.84 -10.44
C PRO A 27 5.87 -18.74 -10.73
N ASP A 28 5.87 -18.18 -11.94
CA ASP A 28 6.93 -17.28 -12.41
C ASP A 28 6.46 -15.88 -12.87
N LEU A 29 5.16 -15.56 -12.89
CA LEU A 29 4.68 -14.25 -13.37
C LEU A 29 4.31 -13.32 -12.22
N MET A 30 4.83 -12.08 -12.27
CA MET A 30 4.46 -11.03 -11.31
C MET A 30 3.05 -10.51 -11.59
N GLU A 31 2.33 -10.13 -10.54
CA GLU A 31 1.04 -9.46 -10.66
C GLU A 31 1.22 -7.98 -11.09
N LEU A 32 0.42 -7.53 -12.06
CA LEU A 32 0.41 -6.15 -12.51
C LEU A 32 -0.28 -5.25 -11.49
N GLY A 33 0.37 -4.17 -11.12
CA GLY A 33 -0.22 -3.08 -10.36
C GLY A 33 0.00 -1.72 -11.01
N VAL A 34 -0.62 -0.70 -10.45
CA VAL A 34 -0.44 0.68 -10.88
C VAL A 34 -0.28 1.60 -9.67
N VAL A 35 0.55 2.63 -9.82
CA VAL A 35 0.61 3.75 -8.89
C VAL A 35 -0.41 4.78 -9.33
N ILE A 36 -1.32 5.16 -8.45
CA ILE A 36 -2.31 6.22 -8.72
C ILE A 36 -1.55 7.54 -8.87
N PRO A 37 -1.65 8.23 -10.03
CA PRO A 37 -0.93 9.48 -10.28
C PRO A 37 -1.66 10.67 -9.65
N HIS A 38 -1.92 10.62 -8.35
CA HIS A 38 -2.80 11.52 -7.61
C HIS A 38 -2.32 12.98 -7.60
N HIS A 39 -1.06 13.23 -7.86
CA HIS A 39 -0.52 14.57 -7.98
C HIS A 39 -0.60 15.15 -9.40
N GLU A 40 -1.10 14.39 -10.38
CA GLU A 40 -1.29 14.83 -11.77
C GLU A 40 -2.76 14.83 -12.22
N ILE A 41 -3.58 13.87 -11.76
CA ILE A 41 -5.02 13.83 -12.10
C ILE A 41 -5.88 14.81 -11.30
N GLY A 42 -5.27 15.57 -10.40
CA GLY A 42 -5.92 16.63 -9.65
C GLY A 42 -6.87 16.14 -8.55
N SER A 43 -7.72 17.05 -8.06
CA SER A 43 -8.62 16.83 -6.92
C SER A 43 -10.06 16.47 -7.31
N ASP A 44 -10.34 16.22 -8.60
CA ASP A 44 -11.65 15.78 -9.05
C ASP A 44 -11.92 14.32 -8.63
N PRO A 45 -12.92 14.05 -7.78
CA PRO A 45 -13.26 12.67 -7.40
C PRO A 45 -13.71 11.82 -8.58
N GLY A 46 -14.24 12.43 -9.65
CA GLY A 46 -14.59 11.74 -10.90
C GLY A 46 -13.34 11.20 -11.61
N ALA A 47 -12.27 11.99 -11.68
CA ALA A 47 -10.99 11.57 -12.26
C ALA A 47 -10.36 10.42 -11.45
N MET A 48 -10.35 10.52 -10.12
CA MET A 48 -9.85 9.46 -9.23
C MET A 48 -10.61 8.14 -9.43
N ARG A 49 -11.95 8.20 -9.51
CA ARG A 49 -12.80 7.03 -9.80
C ARG A 49 -12.52 6.45 -11.18
N ALA A 50 -12.51 7.29 -12.22
CA ALA A 50 -12.31 6.85 -13.60
C ALA A 50 -10.94 6.17 -13.77
N PHE A 51 -9.88 6.73 -13.17
CA PHE A 51 -8.56 6.10 -13.17
C PHE A 51 -8.58 4.73 -12.50
N ALA A 52 -9.14 4.61 -11.29
CA ALA A 52 -9.12 3.35 -10.56
C ALA A 52 -9.92 2.26 -11.28
N GLN A 53 -11.07 2.60 -11.85
CA GLN A 53 -11.90 1.66 -12.62
C GLN A 53 -11.22 1.28 -13.94
N GLY A 54 -10.68 2.23 -14.69
CA GLY A 54 -9.95 1.95 -15.92
C GLY A 54 -8.70 1.10 -15.68
N ALA A 55 -8.00 1.30 -14.57
CA ALA A 55 -6.87 0.45 -14.17
C ALA A 55 -7.32 -0.99 -13.88
N GLU A 56 -8.46 -1.20 -13.18
CA GLU A 56 -9.04 -2.53 -13.00
C GLU A 56 -9.42 -3.19 -14.34
N GLU A 57 -10.00 -2.44 -15.27
CA GLU A 57 -10.35 -2.93 -16.62
C GLU A 57 -9.11 -3.33 -17.42
N LEU A 58 -8.00 -2.62 -17.23
CA LEU A 58 -6.71 -2.98 -17.80
C LEU A 58 -6.03 -4.16 -17.08
N GLY A 59 -6.64 -4.74 -16.04
CA GLY A 59 -6.14 -5.89 -15.32
C GLY A 59 -5.14 -5.57 -14.22
N ALA A 60 -5.13 -4.34 -13.70
CA ALA A 60 -4.36 -4.05 -12.50
C ALA A 60 -4.97 -4.80 -11.29
N GLY A 61 -4.18 -5.66 -10.67
CA GLY A 61 -4.57 -6.40 -9.46
C GLY A 61 -4.40 -5.59 -8.19
N HIS A 62 -3.62 -4.50 -8.23
CA HIS A 62 -3.42 -3.63 -7.07
C HIS A 62 -3.20 -2.16 -7.48
N LEU A 63 -3.71 -1.27 -6.63
CA LEU A 63 -3.62 0.18 -6.75
C LEU A 63 -2.75 0.72 -5.61
N LEU A 64 -1.64 1.37 -5.94
CA LEU A 64 -0.71 1.93 -4.97
C LEU A 64 -0.95 3.42 -4.79
N LEU A 65 -0.91 3.90 -3.54
CA LEU A 65 -0.98 5.32 -3.22
C LEU A 65 0.17 5.73 -2.29
N TYR A 66 0.83 6.85 -2.61
CA TYR A 66 1.87 7.45 -1.77
C TYR A 66 1.26 8.28 -0.64
N ASP A 67 2.03 8.48 0.43
CA ASP A 67 1.61 9.23 1.62
C ASP A 67 2.53 10.42 1.89
N HIS A 68 1.95 11.61 1.88
CA HIS A 68 2.49 12.81 2.51
C HIS A 68 1.32 13.64 3.06
N VAL A 69 1.43 14.06 4.33
CA VAL A 69 0.38 14.84 5.00
C VAL A 69 0.47 16.30 4.61
N LEU A 70 1.70 16.82 4.45
CA LEU A 70 1.97 18.19 4.02
C LEU A 70 3.33 18.31 3.32
N GLY A 71 3.42 19.24 2.38
CA GLY A 71 4.66 19.64 1.74
C GLY A 71 5.30 20.85 2.42
N ALA A 72 6.61 20.97 2.32
CA ALA A 72 7.34 22.13 2.83
C ALA A 72 7.52 23.18 1.74
N GLY A 73 7.30 24.45 2.05
CA GLY A 73 7.63 25.57 1.15
C GLY A 73 9.13 25.60 0.86
N ARG A 74 9.50 25.80 -0.41
CA ARG A 74 10.92 25.84 -0.80
C ARG A 74 11.66 27.06 -0.28
N ASP A 75 10.95 28.15 -0.05
CA ASP A 75 11.43 29.43 0.44
C ASP A 75 11.45 29.56 1.97
N ARG A 76 11.13 28.48 2.69
CA ARG A 76 11.19 28.47 4.16
C ARG A 76 12.58 28.81 4.69
N PRO A 77 12.71 29.34 5.93
CA PRO A 77 14.00 29.59 6.55
C PRO A 77 14.90 28.33 6.53
N GLY A 78 16.09 28.44 5.95
CA GLY A 78 17.00 27.31 5.73
C GLY A 78 16.77 26.55 4.42
N GLY A 79 15.76 26.92 3.64
CA GLY A 79 15.39 26.28 2.38
C GLY A 79 14.80 24.87 2.53
N PHE A 80 14.37 24.29 1.42
CA PHE A 80 13.93 22.90 1.35
C PHE A 80 14.32 22.27 0.01
N LYS A 81 14.91 21.07 0.07
CA LYS A 81 15.43 20.34 -1.11
C LYS A 81 14.77 18.95 -1.27
N GLY A 82 13.62 18.70 -0.62
CA GLY A 82 12.90 17.45 -0.77
C GLY A 82 12.33 17.29 -2.18
N PRO A 83 11.98 16.04 -2.58
CA PRO A 83 11.40 15.75 -3.90
C PRO A 83 10.00 16.35 -4.07
N TYR A 84 9.27 16.55 -2.99
CA TYR A 84 7.91 17.08 -2.94
C TYR A 84 7.85 18.32 -2.06
N ASP A 85 7.09 19.33 -2.43
CA ASP A 85 6.95 20.60 -1.74
C ASP A 85 5.48 20.94 -1.45
N SER A 86 5.21 22.15 -1.00
CA SER A 86 3.85 22.63 -0.66
C SER A 86 2.88 22.66 -1.85
N ASP A 87 3.40 22.66 -3.07
CA ASP A 87 2.57 22.73 -4.29
C ASP A 87 2.28 21.34 -4.84
N THR A 88 2.95 20.30 -4.34
CA THR A 88 2.73 18.92 -4.76
C THR A 88 1.49 18.35 -4.07
N GLN A 89 0.47 17.98 -4.84
CA GLN A 89 -0.77 17.43 -4.32
C GLN A 89 -0.58 15.99 -3.83
N PHE A 90 -1.04 15.70 -2.63
CA PHE A 90 -1.14 14.35 -2.09
C PHE A 90 -2.52 14.14 -1.48
N HIS A 91 -3.19 13.07 -1.88
CA HIS A 91 -4.41 12.61 -1.22
C HIS A 91 -4.05 11.75 -0.01
N GLU A 92 -4.80 11.89 1.08
CA GLU A 92 -4.61 11.05 2.27
C GLU A 92 -5.01 9.61 1.97
N PRO A 93 -4.12 8.62 2.14
CA PRO A 93 -4.32 7.28 1.61
C PRO A 93 -5.54 6.54 2.15
N LEU A 94 -5.76 6.57 3.48
CA LEU A 94 -6.87 5.80 4.08
C LEU A 94 -8.23 6.41 3.77
N VAL A 95 -8.32 7.73 3.66
CA VAL A 95 -9.54 8.44 3.22
C VAL A 95 -9.83 8.12 1.76
N THR A 96 -8.80 8.21 0.89
CA THR A 96 -8.93 7.90 -0.53
C THR A 96 -9.31 6.43 -0.74
N PHE A 97 -8.71 5.51 -0.01
CA PHE A 97 -9.06 4.08 -0.10
C PHE A 97 -10.48 3.77 0.39
N GLY A 98 -11.00 4.51 1.36
CA GLY A 98 -12.43 4.43 1.70
C GLY A 98 -13.33 4.78 0.53
N PHE A 99 -12.99 5.81 -0.25
CA PHE A 99 -13.70 6.18 -1.47
C PHE A 99 -13.51 5.12 -2.58
N LEU A 100 -12.27 4.67 -2.83
CA LEU A 100 -11.96 3.69 -3.86
C LEU A 100 -12.55 2.30 -3.56
N ALA A 101 -12.68 1.94 -2.29
CA ALA A 101 -13.36 0.70 -1.88
C ALA A 101 -14.78 0.59 -2.43
N ALA A 102 -15.50 1.73 -2.51
CA ALA A 102 -16.84 1.80 -3.07
C ALA A 102 -16.88 1.88 -4.61
N CYS A 103 -15.76 2.24 -5.24
CA CYS A 103 -15.69 2.46 -6.70
C CYS A 103 -15.06 1.28 -7.46
N THR A 104 -14.33 0.41 -6.78
CA THR A 104 -13.58 -0.72 -7.33
C THR A 104 -14.10 -2.05 -6.78
N THR A 105 -13.79 -3.15 -7.45
CA THR A 105 -14.35 -4.47 -7.09
C THR A 105 -13.31 -5.55 -6.83
N ARG A 106 -12.11 -5.44 -7.38
CA ARG A 106 -11.09 -6.50 -7.37
C ARG A 106 -9.73 -6.05 -6.84
N ALA A 107 -9.26 -4.88 -7.29
CA ALA A 107 -7.91 -4.44 -7.02
C ALA A 107 -7.65 -4.27 -5.52
N GLN A 108 -6.50 -4.77 -5.07
CA GLN A 108 -5.97 -4.51 -3.74
C GLN A 108 -5.64 -3.03 -3.60
N LEU A 109 -5.91 -2.46 -2.45
CA LEU A 109 -5.59 -1.07 -2.10
C LEU A 109 -4.33 -1.07 -1.24
N VAL A 110 -3.21 -0.60 -1.79
CA VAL A 110 -1.89 -0.74 -1.17
C VAL A 110 -1.29 0.62 -0.85
N THR A 111 -1.04 0.92 0.40
CA THR A 111 -0.24 2.11 0.73
C THR A 111 1.23 1.86 0.40
N SER A 112 1.89 2.79 -0.30
CA SER A 112 3.27 2.58 -0.77
C SER A 112 4.19 3.80 -0.55
N ILE A 113 4.46 4.16 0.63
CA ILE A 113 4.14 3.58 1.95
C ILE A 113 3.41 4.61 2.81
N LEU A 114 2.60 4.16 3.77
CA LEU A 114 2.04 5.01 4.81
C LEU A 114 3.13 5.32 5.85
N ILE A 115 3.32 6.60 6.15
CA ILE A 115 4.31 7.04 7.16
C ILE A 115 3.69 6.86 8.56
N ALA A 116 3.71 5.62 9.04
CA ALA A 116 2.98 5.25 10.25
C ALA A 116 3.45 5.97 11.53
N PRO A 117 4.75 6.18 11.80
CA PRO A 117 5.17 6.76 13.08
C PRO A 117 4.72 8.20 13.32
N GLN A 118 4.32 8.94 12.30
CA GLN A 118 3.79 10.29 12.45
C GLN A 118 2.28 10.33 12.75
N ARG A 119 1.62 9.17 12.77
CA ARG A 119 0.18 9.01 12.99
C ARG A 119 -0.11 8.44 14.38
N GLN A 120 -1.27 8.76 14.92
CA GLN A 120 -1.76 8.16 16.16
C GLN A 120 -2.10 6.68 15.88
N ALA A 121 -1.44 5.76 16.58
CA ALA A 121 -1.53 4.32 16.32
C ALA A 121 -2.94 3.75 16.43
N ALA A 122 -3.68 4.11 17.48
CA ALA A 122 -5.06 3.63 17.68
C ALA A 122 -6.02 4.15 16.60
N LEU A 123 -5.88 5.43 16.19
CA LEU A 123 -6.68 6.00 15.11
C LEU A 123 -6.34 5.32 13.77
N MET A 124 -5.06 5.13 13.47
CA MET A 124 -4.63 4.45 12.24
C MET A 124 -5.12 3.00 12.21
N ALA A 125 -5.06 2.28 13.34
CA ALA A 125 -5.61 0.92 13.44
C ALA A 125 -7.11 0.88 13.15
N LYS A 126 -7.87 1.86 13.68
CA LYS A 126 -9.30 1.98 13.43
C LYS A 126 -9.60 2.31 11.96
N GLN A 127 -8.91 3.26 11.38
CA GLN A 127 -9.07 3.65 9.96
C GLN A 127 -8.73 2.47 9.03
N ALA A 128 -7.64 1.75 9.29
CA ALA A 128 -7.27 0.58 8.52
C ALA A 128 -8.32 -0.55 8.62
N ALA A 129 -8.89 -0.77 9.82
CA ALA A 129 -9.97 -1.73 10.02
C ALA A 129 -11.21 -1.36 9.19
N GLU A 130 -11.59 -0.06 9.17
CA GLU A 130 -12.73 0.42 8.37
C GLU A 130 -12.48 0.24 6.87
N VAL A 131 -11.30 0.63 6.37
CA VAL A 131 -10.97 0.44 4.94
C VAL A 131 -10.96 -1.05 4.59
N ALA A 132 -10.43 -1.93 5.45
CA ALA A 132 -10.44 -3.37 5.22
C ALA A 132 -11.87 -3.92 5.14
N ILE A 133 -12.76 -3.48 6.02
CA ILE A 133 -14.18 -3.87 6.02
C ILE A 133 -14.88 -3.36 4.75
N LEU A 134 -14.77 -2.05 4.47
CA LEU A 134 -15.44 -1.40 3.33
C LEU A 134 -14.95 -1.93 1.98
N SER A 135 -13.70 -2.37 1.90
CA SER A 135 -13.11 -2.95 0.70
C SER A 135 -13.25 -4.47 0.60
N GLU A 136 -13.99 -5.13 1.51
CA GLU A 136 -14.09 -6.59 1.56
C GLU A 136 -12.70 -7.27 1.66
N ASN A 137 -11.84 -6.74 2.56
CA ASN A 137 -10.47 -7.21 2.84
C ASN A 137 -9.48 -7.05 1.66
N ARG A 138 -9.63 -5.99 0.86
CA ARG A 138 -8.68 -5.63 -0.21
C ARG A 138 -7.59 -4.65 0.24
N LEU A 139 -7.50 -4.29 1.52
CA LEU A 139 -6.45 -3.42 2.03
C LEU A 139 -5.17 -4.18 2.31
N THR A 140 -4.04 -3.64 1.85
CA THR A 140 -2.68 -4.00 2.27
C THR A 140 -1.96 -2.75 2.76
N LEU A 141 -1.41 -2.80 3.96
CA LEU A 141 -0.67 -1.68 4.53
C LEU A 141 0.83 -1.80 4.24
N GLY A 142 1.31 -1.03 3.28
CA GLY A 142 2.73 -0.76 3.14
C GLY A 142 3.14 0.35 4.11
N LEU A 143 4.06 0.06 5.02
CA LEU A 143 4.45 0.92 6.13
C LEU A 143 5.91 1.37 6.02
N GLY A 144 6.18 2.60 6.42
CA GLY A 144 7.53 3.14 6.47
C GLY A 144 7.68 4.25 7.51
N ILE A 145 8.92 4.75 7.62
CA ILE A 145 9.25 5.76 8.64
C ILE A 145 9.36 7.18 8.08
N GLY A 146 9.17 7.38 6.77
CA GLY A 146 9.29 8.68 6.12
C GLY A 146 10.65 9.37 6.28
N TRP A 147 10.83 10.43 5.51
CA TRP A 147 12.07 11.22 5.48
C TRP A 147 11.85 12.71 5.84
N ASN A 148 10.61 13.20 5.73
CA ASN A 148 10.26 14.61 5.85
C ASN A 148 10.07 15.02 7.32
N LYS A 149 11.11 15.64 7.91
CA LYS A 149 11.04 16.12 9.29
C LYS A 149 9.95 17.21 9.48
N VAL A 150 9.63 17.96 8.42
CA VAL A 150 8.62 19.05 8.53
C VAL A 150 7.25 18.50 8.85
N GLU A 151 6.88 17.34 8.31
CA GLU A 151 5.62 16.67 8.64
C GLU A 151 5.58 16.21 10.09
N TYR A 152 6.66 15.60 10.57
CA TYR A 152 6.77 15.17 11.97
C TYR A 152 6.63 16.33 12.95
N ASP A 153 7.31 17.44 12.67
CA ASP A 153 7.22 18.65 13.51
C ASP A 153 5.80 19.22 13.52
N ALA A 154 5.14 19.30 12.36
CA ALA A 154 3.77 19.80 12.24
C ALA A 154 2.73 18.90 12.91
N LEU A 155 2.97 17.59 12.92
CA LEU A 155 2.11 16.61 13.57
C LEU A 155 2.45 16.41 15.06
N GLY A 156 3.44 17.14 15.59
CA GLY A 156 3.82 17.09 17.00
C GLY A 156 4.48 15.76 17.41
N VAL A 157 5.15 15.07 16.46
CA VAL A 157 5.78 13.79 16.71
C VAL A 157 7.30 13.90 16.58
N ASP A 158 8.03 13.33 17.54
CA ASP A 158 9.47 13.30 17.51
C ASP A 158 9.99 12.50 16.31
N PHE A 159 10.86 13.14 15.52
CA PHE A 159 11.51 12.52 14.37
C PHE A 159 12.57 11.48 14.77
N ALA A 160 13.09 11.59 15.99
CA ALA A 160 14.01 10.59 16.54
C ALA A 160 13.28 9.28 16.85
N ARG A 161 14.03 8.18 16.85
CA ARG A 161 13.51 6.86 17.24
C ARG A 161 12.27 6.33 16.45
N LYS A 162 11.94 6.97 15.33
CA LYS A 162 10.77 6.59 14.49
C LYS A 162 10.76 5.12 14.06
N GLY A 163 11.93 4.49 13.95
CA GLY A 163 12.02 3.05 13.67
C GLY A 163 11.53 2.18 14.84
N ALA A 164 11.95 2.49 16.08
CA ALA A 164 11.48 1.80 17.28
C ALA A 164 9.99 2.04 17.50
N ARG A 165 9.54 3.30 17.33
CA ARG A 165 8.11 3.65 17.37
C ARG A 165 7.29 2.83 16.38
N LEU A 166 7.74 2.67 15.12
CA LEU A 166 7.03 1.85 14.13
C LEU A 166 6.94 0.39 14.55
N THR A 167 8.00 -0.17 15.13
CA THR A 167 8.00 -1.56 15.60
C THR A 167 6.90 -1.77 16.64
N GLU A 168 6.89 -0.97 17.70
CA GLU A 168 5.87 -1.03 18.76
C GLU A 168 4.46 -0.74 18.24
N GLN A 169 4.34 0.26 17.35
CA GLN A 169 3.06 0.63 16.72
C GLN A 169 2.43 -0.54 15.97
N VAL A 170 3.22 -1.31 15.23
CA VAL A 170 2.74 -2.49 14.49
C VAL A 170 2.24 -3.57 15.46
N GLU A 171 2.96 -3.83 16.55
CA GLU A 171 2.53 -4.78 17.58
C GLU A 171 1.22 -4.34 18.23
N PHE A 172 1.13 -3.06 18.60
CA PHE A 172 -0.07 -2.48 19.18
C PHE A 172 -1.28 -2.58 18.23
N MET A 173 -1.10 -2.23 16.94
CA MET A 173 -2.18 -2.31 15.95
C MET A 173 -2.63 -3.76 15.70
N LYS A 174 -1.72 -4.71 15.60
CA LYS A 174 -2.06 -6.14 15.42
C LYS A 174 -2.93 -6.63 16.58
N ARG A 175 -2.63 -6.25 17.81
CA ARG A 175 -3.44 -6.59 18.97
C ARG A 175 -4.82 -5.92 18.94
N LEU A 176 -4.91 -4.64 18.54
CA LEU A 176 -6.20 -3.94 18.34
C LEU A 176 -7.10 -4.64 17.32
N TRP A 177 -6.53 -5.25 16.29
CA TRP A 177 -7.30 -5.95 15.24
C TRP A 177 -7.76 -7.35 15.66
N THR A 178 -7.11 -7.97 16.63
CA THR A 178 -7.32 -9.40 16.94
C THR A 178 -7.83 -9.68 18.35
N GLU A 179 -7.52 -8.83 19.33
CA GLU A 179 -7.86 -9.07 20.73
C GLU A 179 -9.13 -8.32 21.16
N ASP A 180 -9.78 -8.84 22.18
CA ASP A 180 -10.81 -8.09 22.93
C ASP A 180 -10.13 -6.98 23.75
N ALA A 181 -10.84 -6.37 24.70
CA ALA A 181 -10.25 -5.30 25.49
C ALA A 181 -8.99 -5.77 26.22
N PHE A 182 -7.87 -5.11 25.98
CA PHE A 182 -6.58 -5.41 26.57
C PHE A 182 -5.87 -4.13 27.05
N SER A 183 -4.85 -4.31 27.88
CA SER A 183 -3.95 -3.22 28.25
C SER A 183 -2.63 -3.35 27.50
N PHE A 184 -2.04 -2.20 27.12
CA PHE A 184 -0.75 -2.09 26.47
C PHE A 184 0.10 -1.07 27.20
N ASP A 185 1.29 -1.46 27.64
CA ASP A 185 2.22 -0.59 28.36
C ASP A 185 3.57 -0.60 27.61
N GLY A 186 3.58 0.12 26.48
CA GLY A 186 4.75 0.28 25.64
C GLY A 186 5.50 1.58 25.94
N GLU A 187 6.61 1.77 25.27
CA GLU A 187 7.41 2.99 25.39
C GLU A 187 6.74 4.18 24.71
N PHE A 188 6.11 3.96 23.56
CA PHE A 188 5.49 5.00 22.70
C PHE A 188 3.97 5.00 22.77
N HIS A 189 3.37 3.89 23.16
CA HIS A 189 1.93 3.69 23.18
C HIS A 189 1.50 3.09 24.51
N GLN A 190 0.49 3.68 25.14
CA GLN A 190 -0.09 3.20 26.40
C GLN A 190 -1.61 3.17 26.26
N MET A 191 -2.23 2.11 26.76
CA MET A 191 -3.67 1.93 26.74
C MET A 191 -4.08 1.01 27.88
N GLU A 192 -5.13 1.40 28.62
CA GLU A 192 -5.68 0.58 29.69
C GLU A 192 -7.04 0.02 29.26
N LEU A 193 -7.15 -1.30 29.26
CA LEU A 193 -8.36 -2.10 29.05
C LEU A 193 -9.33 -1.52 28.01
N ALA A 194 -8.85 -1.41 26.74
CA ALA A 194 -9.64 -0.90 25.63
C ALA A 194 -9.43 -1.74 24.36
N SER A 195 -10.27 -1.55 23.36
CA SER A 195 -10.19 -2.17 22.05
C SER A 195 -10.84 -1.29 20.98
N ILE A 196 -10.76 -1.70 19.74
CA ILE A 196 -11.55 -1.11 18.64
C ILE A 196 -12.73 -2.01 18.27
N ALA A 197 -13.83 -1.40 17.82
CA ALA A 197 -14.98 -2.08 17.23
C ALA A 197 -15.58 -1.19 16.11
N PRO A 198 -15.88 -1.74 14.91
CA PRO A 198 -15.61 -3.12 14.50
C PRO A 198 -14.10 -3.39 14.32
N ARG A 199 -13.73 -4.65 14.30
CA ARG A 199 -12.41 -5.15 13.93
C ARG A 199 -12.43 -5.65 12.47
N PRO A 200 -11.26 -5.74 11.78
CA PRO A 200 -11.22 -6.33 10.43
C PRO A 200 -11.73 -7.78 10.47
N THR A 201 -12.37 -8.20 9.39
CA THR A 201 -12.94 -9.56 9.28
C THR A 201 -11.90 -10.61 8.84
N ALA A 202 -10.73 -10.15 8.38
CA ALA A 202 -9.56 -10.96 8.05
C ALA A 202 -8.28 -10.21 8.42
N PRO A 203 -7.13 -10.89 8.56
CA PRO A 203 -5.85 -10.21 8.79
C PRO A 203 -5.55 -9.18 7.70
N ILE A 204 -5.10 -7.98 8.09
CA ILE A 204 -4.62 -6.96 7.17
C ILE A 204 -3.15 -7.26 6.88
N PRO A 205 -2.75 -7.54 5.62
CA PRO A 205 -1.36 -7.78 5.26
C PRO A 205 -0.50 -6.54 5.51
N LEU A 206 0.70 -6.73 6.06
CA LEU A 206 1.65 -5.67 6.35
C LEU A 206 2.91 -5.82 5.50
N MET A 207 3.21 -4.82 4.70
CA MET A 207 4.46 -4.73 3.95
C MET A 207 5.31 -3.59 4.49
N PHE A 208 6.63 -3.68 4.36
CA PHE A 208 7.52 -2.63 4.86
C PHE A 208 8.40 -2.08 3.77
N GLY A 209 8.50 -0.75 3.72
CA GLY A 209 9.43 -0.04 2.86
C GLY A 209 10.79 0.18 3.54
N GLY A 210 11.81 0.40 2.71
CA GLY A 210 13.15 0.76 3.14
C GLY A 210 14.20 -0.33 2.92
N SER A 211 15.48 0.10 3.01
CA SER A 211 16.65 -0.76 2.76
C SER A 211 17.70 -0.68 3.87
N ALA A 212 17.45 0.07 4.94
CA ALA A 212 18.35 0.08 6.11
C ALA A 212 18.23 -1.22 6.89
N PRO A 213 19.31 -1.72 7.52
CA PRO A 213 19.30 -3.01 8.24
C PRO A 213 18.14 -3.16 9.23
N GLY A 214 17.84 -2.14 10.03
CA GLY A 214 16.72 -2.18 10.98
C GLY A 214 15.33 -2.16 10.31
N ALA A 215 15.20 -1.63 9.07
CA ALA A 215 13.97 -1.72 8.30
C ALA A 215 13.78 -3.13 7.72
N LEU A 216 14.84 -3.75 7.23
CA LEU A 216 14.83 -5.11 6.72
C LEU A 216 14.58 -6.14 7.83
N ASP A 217 15.17 -5.97 9.01
CA ASP A 217 14.92 -6.82 10.18
C ASP A 217 13.44 -6.74 10.61
N ARG A 218 12.88 -5.53 10.72
CA ARG A 218 11.44 -5.33 11.00
C ARG A 218 10.56 -5.97 9.94
N CYS A 219 10.89 -5.77 8.67
CA CYS A 219 10.19 -6.36 7.54
C CYS A 219 10.16 -7.88 7.64
N ALA A 220 11.30 -8.50 7.91
CA ALA A 220 11.42 -9.95 8.02
C ALA A 220 10.64 -10.54 9.20
N ARG A 221 10.67 -9.87 10.37
CA ARG A 221 10.05 -10.37 11.60
C ARG A 221 8.56 -10.11 11.69
N LEU A 222 8.10 -8.93 11.25
CA LEU A 222 6.73 -8.46 11.46
C LEU A 222 5.89 -8.42 10.19
N GLY A 223 6.52 -8.48 9.01
CA GLY A 223 5.88 -8.25 7.72
C GLY A 223 5.47 -9.52 6.98
N ASP A 224 4.53 -9.29 6.08
CA ASP A 224 4.06 -10.23 5.07
C ASP A 224 4.66 -9.89 3.69
N GLY A 225 5.44 -8.80 3.59
CA GLY A 225 6.12 -8.41 2.36
C GLY A 225 7.05 -7.22 2.50
N TRP A 226 7.81 -6.98 1.44
CA TRP A 226 8.77 -5.89 1.31
C TRP A 226 8.44 -5.01 0.11
N ILE A 227 8.56 -3.69 0.30
CA ILE A 227 8.44 -2.67 -0.76
C ILE A 227 9.82 -2.06 -0.99
N PRO A 228 10.59 -2.53 -1.99
CA PRO A 228 11.90 -2.00 -2.30
C PRO A 228 11.84 -0.55 -2.79
N LEU A 229 12.89 0.22 -2.46
CA LEU A 229 13.14 1.52 -3.04
C LEU A 229 14.21 1.39 -4.14
N GLY A 230 13.90 1.87 -5.34
CA GLY A 230 14.84 1.92 -6.46
C GLY A 230 14.72 0.74 -7.43
N SER A 231 15.82 0.45 -8.12
CA SER A 231 15.86 -0.48 -9.26
C SER A 231 16.30 -1.89 -8.85
N PRO A 232 16.02 -2.92 -9.67
CA PRO A 232 16.49 -4.27 -9.47
C PRO A 232 18.02 -4.33 -9.73
N ASN A 233 18.80 -4.35 -8.67
CA ASN A 233 20.27 -4.36 -8.70
C ASN A 233 20.85 -5.18 -7.54
N GLU A 234 22.16 -5.23 -7.42
CA GLU A 234 22.88 -5.95 -6.37
C GLU A 234 22.47 -5.51 -4.95
N LYS A 235 22.16 -4.22 -4.75
CA LYS A 235 21.68 -3.73 -3.46
C LYS A 235 20.31 -4.31 -3.11
N SER A 236 19.41 -4.38 -4.07
CA SER A 236 18.08 -4.99 -3.87
C SER A 236 18.19 -6.50 -3.61
N ALA A 237 19.09 -7.19 -4.32
CA ALA A 237 19.41 -8.59 -4.06
C ALA A 237 19.94 -8.80 -2.63
N ALA A 238 20.91 -7.99 -2.18
CA ALA A 238 21.46 -8.06 -0.83
C ALA A 238 20.39 -7.79 0.25
N CYS A 239 19.46 -6.86 0.03
CA CYS A 239 18.33 -6.62 0.93
C CYS A 239 17.44 -7.88 1.05
N LEU A 240 17.12 -8.54 -0.06
CA LEU A 240 16.33 -9.77 -0.06
C LEU A 240 17.04 -10.91 0.64
N GLU A 241 18.35 -11.07 0.44
CA GLU A 241 19.14 -12.06 1.19
C GLU A 241 19.13 -11.81 2.70
N GLN A 242 19.25 -10.55 3.12
CA GLN A 242 19.13 -10.21 4.54
C GLN A 242 17.72 -10.56 5.08
N ILE A 243 16.66 -10.26 4.35
CA ILE A 243 15.29 -10.61 4.75
C ILE A 243 15.17 -12.14 4.86
N ARG A 244 15.64 -12.91 3.86
CA ARG A 244 15.63 -14.39 3.88
C ARG A 244 16.36 -14.95 5.09
N ALA A 245 17.56 -14.44 5.39
CA ALA A 245 18.36 -14.87 6.52
C ALA A 245 17.62 -14.67 7.86
N VAL A 246 17.09 -13.46 8.08
CA VAL A 246 16.33 -13.16 9.33
C VAL A 246 15.06 -14.01 9.42
N ARG A 247 14.34 -14.22 8.31
CA ARG A 247 13.15 -15.07 8.30
C ARG A 247 13.49 -16.52 8.64
N ALA A 248 14.60 -17.04 8.10
CA ALA A 248 15.08 -18.39 8.42
C ALA A 248 15.46 -18.53 9.90
N GLU A 249 16.11 -17.54 10.50
CA GLU A 249 16.44 -17.51 11.95
C GLU A 249 15.20 -17.66 12.84
N ILE A 250 14.06 -17.11 12.44
CA ILE A 250 12.80 -17.18 13.19
C ILE A 250 11.88 -18.32 12.73
N GLY A 251 12.39 -19.25 11.91
CA GLY A 251 11.63 -20.40 11.42
C GLY A 251 10.57 -20.08 10.38
N ARG A 252 10.65 -18.94 9.68
CA ARG A 252 9.72 -18.53 8.62
C ARG A 252 10.41 -18.62 7.26
N GLY A 253 9.75 -19.27 6.28
CA GLY A 253 10.19 -19.28 4.87
C GLY A 253 9.80 -18.02 4.12
N MET A 254 10.01 -18.04 2.79
CA MET A 254 9.56 -16.98 1.88
C MET A 254 8.18 -17.26 1.27
N ASP A 255 7.60 -18.42 1.52
CA ASP A 255 6.28 -18.77 0.98
C ASP A 255 5.23 -17.77 1.48
N GLY A 256 4.47 -17.19 0.55
CA GLY A 256 3.50 -16.15 0.83
C GLY A 256 4.09 -14.77 1.19
N PHE A 257 5.43 -14.61 1.16
CA PHE A 257 6.05 -13.31 1.40
C PHE A 257 6.10 -12.50 0.10
N ALA A 258 5.37 -11.39 0.06
CA ALA A 258 5.27 -10.57 -1.13
C ALA A 258 6.49 -9.64 -1.30
N VAL A 259 6.91 -9.43 -2.54
CA VAL A 259 7.86 -8.38 -2.93
C VAL A 259 7.16 -7.48 -3.95
N GLN A 260 6.87 -6.24 -3.54
CA GLN A 260 6.12 -5.26 -4.31
C GLN A 260 7.06 -4.19 -4.86
N ALA A 261 7.51 -4.35 -6.09
CA ALA A 261 8.37 -3.37 -6.76
C ALA A 261 7.57 -2.35 -7.58
N GLN A 262 8.26 -1.31 -8.03
CA GLN A 262 7.71 -0.28 -8.90
C GLN A 262 8.58 -0.09 -10.14
N ALA A 263 7.92 0.19 -11.27
CA ALA A 263 8.52 0.63 -12.52
C ALA A 263 8.10 2.07 -12.80
N GLN A 264 8.93 2.79 -13.57
CA GLN A 264 8.62 4.15 -14.04
C GLN A 264 8.39 4.11 -15.55
N PHE A 265 7.29 4.68 -16.00
CA PHE A 265 7.00 4.84 -17.43
C PHE A 265 7.91 5.92 -18.04
N ALA A 266 8.04 7.06 -17.36
CA ALA A 266 8.81 8.20 -17.81
C ALA A 266 10.27 7.84 -18.13
N GLY A 267 10.73 8.28 -19.30
CA GLY A 267 12.10 8.04 -19.76
C GLY A 267 12.43 6.58 -20.10
N GLY A 268 11.42 5.71 -20.19
CA GLY A 268 11.54 4.33 -20.65
C GLY A 268 11.09 4.13 -22.09
N ASP A 269 11.22 2.90 -22.54
CA ASP A 269 10.73 2.34 -23.79
C ASP A 269 10.40 0.86 -23.56
N PRO A 270 9.73 0.17 -24.50
CA PRO A 270 9.31 -1.22 -24.31
C PRO A 270 10.44 -2.17 -23.90
N ASP A 271 11.63 -2.05 -24.47
CA ASP A 271 12.77 -2.93 -24.15
C ASP A 271 13.31 -2.65 -22.75
N ARG A 272 13.40 -1.39 -22.34
CA ARG A 272 13.83 -1.00 -20.98
C ARG A 272 12.82 -1.44 -19.92
N TRP A 273 11.52 -1.29 -20.18
CA TRP A 273 10.48 -1.74 -19.25
C TRP A 273 10.50 -3.25 -19.08
N ARG A 274 10.58 -3.99 -20.20
CA ARG A 274 10.70 -5.46 -20.16
C ARG A 274 11.96 -5.90 -19.42
N GLY A 275 13.12 -5.37 -19.74
CA GLY A 275 14.37 -5.73 -19.07
C GLY A 275 14.39 -5.35 -17.58
N HIS A 276 13.68 -4.29 -17.18
CA HIS A 276 13.46 -3.95 -15.77
C HIS A 276 12.56 -4.98 -15.07
N ALA A 277 11.46 -5.38 -15.69
CA ALA A 277 10.54 -6.38 -15.15
C ALA A 277 11.22 -7.75 -15.00
N GLU A 278 11.97 -8.20 -16.04
CA GLU A 278 12.72 -9.47 -16.01
C GLU A 278 13.74 -9.51 -14.87
N LYS A 279 14.44 -8.41 -14.60
CA LYS A 279 15.38 -8.33 -13.48
C LYS A 279 14.68 -8.42 -12.12
N TRP A 280 13.49 -7.83 -11.97
CA TRP A 280 12.70 -7.99 -10.75
C TRP A 280 12.16 -9.41 -10.60
N ALA A 281 11.68 -10.03 -11.69
CA ALA A 281 11.26 -11.43 -11.68
C ALA A 281 12.40 -12.36 -11.26
N ALA A 282 13.62 -12.14 -11.79
CA ALA A 282 14.81 -12.91 -11.42
C ALA A 282 15.20 -12.79 -9.94
N LEU A 283 14.83 -11.70 -9.26
CA LEU A 283 15.00 -11.52 -7.82
C LEU A 283 13.88 -12.16 -6.98
N GLY A 284 12.82 -12.68 -7.62
CA GLY A 284 11.67 -13.26 -6.96
C GLY A 284 10.63 -12.21 -6.53
N CYS A 285 10.53 -11.11 -7.27
CA CYS A 285 9.46 -10.13 -7.10
C CYS A 285 8.12 -10.78 -7.46
N THR A 286 7.10 -10.50 -6.67
CA THR A 286 5.76 -11.08 -6.85
C THR A 286 4.76 -10.10 -7.45
N HIS A 287 4.99 -8.79 -7.28
CA HIS A 287 4.10 -7.71 -7.70
C HIS A 287 4.91 -6.57 -8.30
N LEU A 288 4.52 -6.08 -9.47
CA LEU A 288 5.18 -4.96 -10.13
C LEU A 288 4.15 -3.89 -10.53
N ALA A 289 4.24 -2.73 -9.89
CA ALA A 289 3.37 -1.60 -10.20
C ALA A 289 4.04 -0.60 -11.13
N ILE A 290 3.33 -0.18 -12.17
CA ILE A 290 3.79 0.90 -13.05
C ILE A 290 3.34 2.27 -12.52
N ALA A 291 4.26 3.22 -12.47
CA ALA A 291 4.02 4.63 -12.21
C ALA A 291 4.10 5.41 -13.52
N THR A 292 3.01 6.07 -13.89
CA THR A 292 2.88 6.81 -15.15
C THR A 292 3.07 8.33 -15.00
N HIS A 293 3.26 8.81 -13.77
CA HIS A 293 3.53 10.22 -13.49
C HIS A 293 4.89 10.69 -14.05
N ASN A 294 5.04 12.00 -14.22
CA ASN A 294 6.21 12.67 -14.82
C ASN A 294 6.46 12.28 -16.30
N ALA A 295 5.46 11.82 -16.99
CA ALA A 295 5.56 11.37 -18.37
C ALA A 295 4.88 12.33 -19.38
N GLY A 296 4.35 13.46 -18.90
CA GLY A 296 3.81 14.54 -19.72
C GLY A 296 2.30 14.58 -19.87
N ASP A 297 1.57 13.50 -19.59
CA ASP A 297 0.12 13.52 -19.53
C ASP A 297 -0.34 13.88 -18.12
N THR A 298 -1.46 14.57 -18.06
CA THR A 298 -2.06 15.03 -16.79
C THR A 298 -3.52 14.62 -16.66
N ASP A 299 -4.10 13.98 -17.70
CA ASP A 299 -5.47 13.46 -17.67
C ASP A 299 -5.51 11.93 -17.45
N VAL A 300 -6.69 11.46 -17.12
CA VAL A 300 -6.94 10.05 -16.83
C VAL A 300 -6.69 9.16 -18.05
N ASP A 301 -7.16 9.57 -19.21
CA ASP A 301 -7.09 8.77 -20.44
C ASP A 301 -5.63 8.59 -20.88
N GLY A 302 -4.81 9.63 -20.77
CA GLY A 302 -3.38 9.56 -21.07
C GLY A 302 -2.65 8.59 -20.11
N HIS A 303 -2.94 8.63 -18.82
CA HIS A 303 -2.37 7.69 -17.88
C HIS A 303 -2.81 6.24 -18.16
N LEU A 304 -4.09 6.00 -18.47
CA LEU A 304 -4.60 4.66 -18.80
C LEU A 304 -3.99 4.12 -20.11
N ALA A 305 -3.82 4.96 -21.13
CA ALA A 305 -3.15 4.59 -22.37
C ALA A 305 -1.71 4.11 -22.11
N ARG A 306 -0.98 4.75 -21.23
CA ARG A 306 0.38 4.37 -20.84
C ARG A 306 0.44 3.07 -20.05
N ILE A 307 -0.54 2.82 -19.19
CA ILE A 307 -0.66 1.54 -18.49
C ILE A 307 -0.86 0.42 -19.51
N ALA A 308 -1.72 0.62 -20.52
CA ALA A 308 -1.96 -0.35 -21.58
C ALA A 308 -0.68 -0.63 -22.40
N GLU A 309 0.05 0.41 -22.80
CA GLU A 309 1.33 0.28 -23.51
C GLU A 309 2.38 -0.48 -22.68
N TYR A 310 2.53 -0.12 -21.40
CA TYR A 310 3.44 -0.83 -20.49
C TYR A 310 3.07 -2.30 -20.37
N ARG A 311 1.78 -2.62 -20.17
CA ARG A 311 1.28 -3.99 -20.05
C ARG A 311 1.64 -4.84 -21.28
N GLU A 312 1.50 -4.28 -22.49
CA GLU A 312 1.89 -4.96 -23.73
C GLU A 312 3.40 -5.26 -23.73
N ALA A 313 4.22 -4.29 -23.36
CA ALA A 313 5.67 -4.44 -23.33
C ALA A 313 6.15 -5.52 -22.36
N VAL A 314 5.48 -5.72 -21.22
CA VAL A 314 5.89 -6.69 -20.19
C VAL A 314 5.11 -8.00 -20.23
N THR A 315 4.33 -8.25 -21.28
CA THR A 315 3.57 -9.50 -21.46
C THR A 315 4.49 -10.72 -21.35
N GLY A 316 4.09 -11.74 -20.57
CA GLY A 316 4.88 -12.93 -20.29
C GLY A 316 5.89 -12.78 -19.14
N VAL A 317 6.01 -11.60 -18.53
CA VAL A 317 6.78 -11.36 -17.31
C VAL A 317 5.87 -10.89 -16.19
N VAL A 318 4.87 -10.10 -16.53
CA VAL A 318 3.84 -9.60 -15.63
C VAL A 318 2.46 -10.03 -16.15
N GLN A 319 1.59 -10.48 -15.29
CA GLN A 319 0.24 -10.91 -15.64
C GLN A 319 -0.83 -9.94 -15.13
N PRO A 320 -1.87 -9.68 -15.92
CA PRO A 320 -3.05 -8.99 -15.46
C PRO A 320 -3.86 -9.90 -14.53
N VAL A 321 -4.57 -9.30 -13.58
CA VAL A 321 -5.59 -9.98 -12.75
C VAL A 321 -6.96 -9.79 -13.42
N VAL A 322 -7.61 -10.89 -13.80
CA VAL A 322 -8.89 -10.90 -14.53
C VAL A 322 -10.05 -11.20 -13.60
#